data_710fa8a10daa070dca7a7204f7045be2
#
_entry.id   710fa8a10daa070dca7a7204f7045be2
#
_cell.length_a   1.000
_cell.length_b   1.000
_cell.length_c   1.000
_cell.angle_alpha   90.00
_cell.angle_beta   90.00
_cell.angle_gamma   90.00
#
_symmetry.space_group_name_H-M   'P 1'
#
loop_
_entity.id
_entity.type
_entity.pdbx_description
1 polymer ?
#
loop_
_entity_poly.entity_id
_entity_poly.type
_entity_poly.pdbx_seq_one_letter_code
_entity_poly.pdbx_strand_id
1 'polypeptide(L)'
;MSASKKDIDLTCVGRAAVDLYAEERGSDLDEAVWFRKSLGGSAANTAVSAARQGLRVAMLTVVGADGFGRFVKRALHDEGIDVSAVRVDADHLTGLVVLAMRAPEDAPHLFHRNDCADMMLGPDDIDADLVRRSRVLLLTGTHLSTASTFAASLRAAELAQAAGGRVVLDVDYRPRVWGAVSV
;
A
#
# COMPACT_ATOMS: atom_id res chain seq x y z
N MET A 1 -24.86 -6.69 22.20
CA MET A 1 -24.17 -5.84 21.21
C MET A 1 -24.49 -6.40 19.84
N SER A 2 -25.14 -5.64 18.96
CA SER A 2 -25.43 -6.11 17.59
C SER A 2 -24.12 -6.36 16.85
N ALA A 3 -23.98 -7.53 16.22
CA ALA A 3 -22.83 -7.82 15.40
C ALA A 3 -22.77 -6.79 14.25
N SER A 4 -21.63 -6.13 14.09
CA SER A 4 -21.42 -5.18 12.99
C SER A 4 -21.66 -5.88 11.65
N LYS A 5 -22.43 -5.29 10.77
CA LYS A 5 -22.69 -5.86 9.44
C LYS A 5 -21.39 -5.88 8.65
N LYS A 6 -20.96 -7.08 8.24
CA LYS A 6 -19.75 -7.28 7.41
C LYS A 6 -20.06 -6.96 5.95
N ASP A 7 -20.01 -5.68 5.58
CA ASP A 7 -20.33 -5.19 4.23
C ASP A 7 -19.08 -4.86 3.38
N ILE A 8 -17.88 -4.95 3.94
CA ILE A 8 -16.60 -4.94 3.24
C ILE A 8 -16.05 -6.37 3.18
N ASP A 9 -15.65 -6.81 2.01
CA ASP A 9 -15.10 -8.17 1.85
C ASP A 9 -13.62 -8.22 2.22
N LEU A 10 -12.85 -7.17 1.84
CA LEU A 10 -11.42 -7.06 2.10
C LEU A 10 -11.03 -5.62 2.43
N THR A 11 -10.33 -5.41 3.54
CA THR A 11 -9.58 -4.17 3.79
C THR A 11 -8.09 -4.47 3.70
N CYS A 12 -7.40 -3.74 2.82
CA CYS A 12 -5.95 -3.82 2.67
C CYS A 12 -5.29 -2.70 3.48
N VAL A 13 -4.38 -3.08 4.39
CA VAL A 13 -3.57 -2.14 5.17
C VAL A 13 -2.13 -2.25 4.70
N GLY A 14 -1.56 -1.14 4.26
CA GLY A 14 -0.18 -1.14 3.82
C GLY A 14 0.13 -0.09 2.78
N ARG A 15 1.22 -0.31 2.06
CA ARG A 15 1.75 0.64 1.11
C ARG A 15 0.90 0.76 -0.15
N ALA A 16 0.55 2.02 -0.49
CA ALA A 16 0.16 2.45 -1.81
C ALA A 16 1.15 3.53 -2.28
N ALA A 17 1.68 3.39 -3.46
CA ALA A 17 2.78 4.20 -3.97
C ALA A 17 2.67 4.42 -5.48
N VAL A 18 3.63 5.13 -6.04
CA VAL A 18 3.78 5.28 -7.49
C VAL A 18 4.94 4.42 -7.96
N ASP A 19 4.72 3.66 -9.01
CA ASP A 19 5.77 2.98 -9.76
C ASP A 19 6.02 3.74 -11.08
N LEU A 20 7.29 4.07 -11.35
CA LEU A 20 7.77 4.69 -12.58
C LEU A 20 8.57 3.65 -13.37
N TYR A 21 7.98 3.12 -14.42
CA TYR A 21 8.60 2.14 -15.30
C TYR A 21 9.30 2.85 -16.45
N ALA A 22 10.62 2.63 -16.61
CA ALA A 22 11.32 3.05 -17.82
C ALA A 22 10.66 2.40 -19.06
N GLU A 23 10.42 3.20 -20.11
CA GLU A 23 9.79 2.71 -21.34
C GLU A 23 10.81 2.11 -22.31
N GLU A 24 12.06 2.49 -22.19
CA GLU A 24 13.18 1.95 -22.97
C GLU A 24 13.57 0.57 -22.43
N ARG A 25 13.12 -0.46 -23.14
CA ARG A 25 13.45 -1.85 -22.80
C ARG A 25 14.92 -2.13 -23.04
N GLY A 26 15.58 -2.75 -22.07
CA GLY A 26 16.97 -3.14 -22.14
C GLY A 26 17.95 -2.08 -21.66
N SER A 27 17.48 -0.85 -21.33
CA SER A 27 18.33 0.22 -20.79
C SER A 27 18.42 0.16 -19.25
N ASP A 28 19.45 0.77 -18.73
CA ASP A 28 19.58 1.07 -17.30
C ASP A 28 18.83 2.36 -16.91
N LEU A 29 18.69 2.59 -15.60
CA LEU A 29 17.97 3.76 -15.09
C LEU A 29 18.66 5.09 -15.42
N ASP A 30 19.97 5.10 -15.53
CA ASP A 30 20.77 6.28 -15.91
C ASP A 30 20.70 6.61 -17.40
N GLU A 31 20.26 5.67 -18.24
CA GLU A 31 20.04 5.86 -19.66
C GLU A 31 18.57 6.17 -20.01
N ALA A 32 17.63 5.78 -19.13
CA ALA A 32 16.22 5.92 -19.38
C ALA A 32 15.78 7.39 -19.40
N VAL A 33 15.04 7.78 -20.42
CA VAL A 33 14.53 9.14 -20.63
C VAL A 33 13.04 9.24 -20.33
N TRP A 34 12.26 8.20 -20.67
CA TRP A 34 10.83 8.21 -20.51
C TRP A 34 10.36 7.20 -19.47
N PHE A 35 9.43 7.62 -18.62
CA PHE A 35 8.86 6.79 -17.58
C PHE A 35 7.35 6.81 -17.60
N ARG A 36 6.76 5.62 -17.60
CA ARG A 36 5.32 5.43 -17.45
C ARG A 36 4.96 5.30 -15.97
N LYS A 37 4.06 6.16 -15.52
CA LYS A 37 3.53 6.14 -14.16
C LYS A 37 2.44 5.07 -14.00
N SER A 38 2.52 4.29 -12.92
CA SER A 38 1.53 3.28 -12.54
C SER A 38 1.26 3.33 -11.04
N LEU A 39 0.11 2.80 -10.63
CA LEU A 39 -0.14 2.52 -9.23
C LEU A 39 0.74 1.35 -8.80
N GLY A 40 1.42 1.51 -7.66
CA GLY A 40 2.27 0.51 -7.05
C GLY A 40 1.98 0.31 -5.56
N GLY A 41 2.74 -0.59 -4.94
CA GLY A 41 2.56 -1.00 -3.55
C GLY A 41 1.86 -2.34 -3.40
N SER A 42 2.40 -3.25 -2.58
CA SER A 42 1.86 -4.63 -2.49
C SER A 42 0.41 -4.65 -2.00
N ALA A 43 0.08 -3.85 -0.98
CA ALA A 43 -1.30 -3.77 -0.49
C ALA A 43 -2.25 -3.16 -1.55
N ALA A 44 -1.83 -2.10 -2.26
CA ALA A 44 -2.62 -1.49 -3.32
C ALA A 44 -2.83 -2.44 -4.51
N ASN A 45 -1.78 -3.18 -4.91
CA ASN A 45 -1.89 -4.17 -6.00
C ASN A 45 -2.86 -5.29 -5.65
N THR A 46 -2.85 -5.77 -4.40
CA THR A 46 -3.81 -6.76 -3.92
C THR A 46 -5.23 -6.18 -3.89
N ALA A 47 -5.39 -4.93 -3.42
CA ALA A 47 -6.68 -4.26 -3.40
C ALA A 47 -7.29 -4.14 -4.80
N VAL A 48 -6.51 -3.69 -5.79
CA VAL A 48 -6.94 -3.60 -7.19
C VAL A 48 -7.31 -4.98 -7.76
N SER A 49 -6.46 -5.98 -7.53
CA SER A 49 -6.72 -7.34 -8.01
C SER A 49 -8.01 -7.91 -7.43
N ALA A 50 -8.28 -7.68 -6.15
CA ALA A 50 -9.49 -8.13 -5.48
C ALA A 50 -10.74 -7.37 -5.97
N ALA A 51 -10.65 -6.05 -6.15
CA ALA A 51 -11.75 -5.24 -6.66
C ALA A 51 -12.15 -5.64 -8.09
N ARG A 52 -11.17 -5.89 -8.96
CA ARG A 52 -11.41 -6.39 -10.32
C ARG A 52 -12.06 -7.78 -10.37
N GLN A 53 -11.96 -8.54 -9.29
CA GLN A 53 -12.67 -9.82 -9.12
C GLN A 53 -14.07 -9.66 -8.49
N GLY A 54 -14.53 -8.43 -8.30
CA GLY A 54 -15.87 -8.12 -7.81
C GLY A 54 -16.01 -8.07 -6.29
N LEU A 55 -14.91 -8.07 -5.53
CA LEU A 55 -14.96 -7.89 -4.08
C LEU A 55 -15.16 -6.40 -3.72
N ARG A 56 -15.85 -6.15 -2.62
CA ARG A 56 -15.95 -4.82 -2.01
C ARG A 56 -14.70 -4.60 -1.18
N VAL A 57 -13.82 -3.73 -1.68
CA VAL A 57 -12.49 -3.51 -1.12
C VAL A 57 -12.37 -2.11 -0.54
N ALA A 58 -11.66 -1.98 0.56
CA ALA A 58 -11.23 -0.72 1.12
C ALA A 58 -9.71 -0.69 1.25
N MET A 59 -9.13 0.51 1.13
CA MET A 59 -7.69 0.74 1.33
C MET A 59 -7.47 1.63 2.54
N LEU A 60 -6.59 1.20 3.46
CA LEU A 60 -6.13 1.94 4.61
C LEU A 60 -4.62 2.19 4.47
N THR A 61 -4.26 3.43 4.20
CA THR A 61 -2.89 3.87 3.93
C THR A 61 -2.75 5.37 4.13
N VAL A 62 -1.53 5.88 3.99
CA VAL A 62 -1.24 7.32 3.99
C VAL A 62 -0.52 7.68 2.69
N VAL A 63 -0.91 8.80 2.10
CA VAL A 63 -0.27 9.39 0.92
C VAL A 63 0.09 10.85 1.19
N GLY A 64 1.05 11.40 0.48
CA GLY A 64 1.43 12.79 0.62
C GLY A 64 0.41 13.77 0.01
N ALA A 65 0.42 15.02 0.49
CA ALA A 65 -0.35 16.12 -0.09
C ALA A 65 0.24 16.62 -1.43
N ASP A 66 0.75 15.72 -2.24
CA ASP A 66 1.44 15.98 -3.49
C ASP A 66 0.69 15.45 -4.72
N GLY A 67 1.26 15.64 -5.92
CA GLY A 67 0.67 15.16 -7.17
C GLY A 67 0.57 13.64 -7.27
N PHE A 68 1.51 12.92 -6.66
CA PHE A 68 1.52 11.47 -6.64
C PHE A 68 0.49 10.92 -5.65
N GLY A 69 0.31 11.54 -4.48
CA GLY A 69 -0.74 11.17 -3.54
C GLY A 69 -2.15 11.34 -4.13
N ARG A 70 -2.38 12.46 -4.84
CA ARG A 70 -3.65 12.64 -5.58
C ARG A 70 -3.85 11.58 -6.65
N PHE A 71 -2.78 11.20 -7.37
CA PHE A 71 -2.84 10.14 -8.36
C PHE A 71 -3.18 8.78 -7.72
N VAL A 72 -2.48 8.39 -6.65
CA VAL A 72 -2.72 7.12 -5.95
C VAL A 72 -4.17 7.02 -5.48
N LYS A 73 -4.66 8.07 -4.80
CA LYS A 73 -6.04 8.10 -4.28
C LYS A 73 -7.07 7.99 -5.40
N ARG A 74 -6.87 8.72 -6.51
CA ARG A 74 -7.75 8.64 -7.67
C ARG A 74 -7.70 7.26 -8.34
N ALA A 75 -6.50 6.71 -8.56
CA ALA A 75 -6.36 5.40 -9.20
C ALA A 75 -7.04 4.28 -8.42
N LEU A 76 -6.95 4.30 -7.07
CA LEU A 76 -7.68 3.37 -6.22
C LEU A 76 -9.21 3.56 -6.33
N HIS A 77 -9.67 4.82 -6.29
CA HIS A 77 -11.09 5.14 -6.44
C HIS A 77 -11.66 4.69 -7.79
N ASP A 78 -10.91 4.90 -8.88
CA ASP A 78 -11.33 4.53 -10.25
C ASP A 78 -11.46 3.01 -10.42
N GLU A 79 -10.76 2.21 -9.59
CA GLU A 79 -10.92 0.75 -9.49
C GLU A 79 -12.09 0.33 -8.56
N GLY A 80 -12.87 1.28 -8.06
CA GLY A 80 -14.03 1.03 -7.18
C GLY A 80 -13.67 0.70 -5.74
N ILE A 81 -12.45 1.03 -5.31
CA ILE A 81 -11.96 0.80 -3.95
C ILE A 81 -12.41 1.96 -3.06
N ASP A 82 -12.91 1.64 -1.86
CA ASP A 82 -13.21 2.64 -0.82
C ASP A 82 -11.89 3.27 -0.32
N VAL A 83 -11.76 4.57 -0.58
CA VAL A 83 -10.59 5.39 -0.22
C VAL A 83 -10.86 6.32 0.96
N SER A 84 -11.95 6.10 1.71
CA SER A 84 -12.33 6.95 2.85
C SER A 84 -11.28 6.94 3.96
N ALA A 85 -10.57 5.83 4.15
CA ALA A 85 -9.48 5.65 5.09
C ALA A 85 -8.07 5.90 4.49
N VAL A 86 -7.99 6.50 3.30
CA VAL A 86 -6.73 6.99 2.73
C VAL A 86 -6.46 8.38 3.27
N ARG A 87 -5.62 8.47 4.32
CA ARG A 87 -5.19 9.74 4.92
C ARG A 87 -4.21 10.48 4.00
N VAL A 88 -4.30 11.80 4.02
CA VAL A 88 -3.34 12.67 3.32
C VAL A 88 -2.44 13.31 4.36
N ASP A 89 -1.14 13.17 4.18
CA ASP A 89 -0.10 13.76 5.02
C ASP A 89 0.45 15.03 4.37
N ALA A 90 0.53 16.12 5.13
CA ALA A 90 0.97 17.41 4.61
C ALA A 90 2.50 17.56 4.57
N ASP A 91 3.19 16.79 5.40
CA ASP A 91 4.62 16.99 5.69
C ASP A 91 5.52 15.98 4.97
N HIS A 92 4.96 14.83 4.55
CA HIS A 92 5.71 13.74 3.93
C HIS A 92 5.25 13.49 2.49
N LEU A 93 6.21 13.18 1.62
CA LEU A 93 5.92 12.89 0.21
C LEU A 93 5.40 11.47 0.02
N THR A 94 4.62 11.28 -1.03
CA THR A 94 4.21 9.95 -1.49
C THR A 94 5.42 9.15 -1.94
N GLY A 95 5.58 7.93 -1.42
CA GLY A 95 6.65 7.04 -1.82
C GLY A 95 6.56 6.65 -3.29
N LEU A 96 7.71 6.47 -3.93
CA LEU A 96 7.77 6.00 -5.31
C LEU A 96 8.86 4.94 -5.49
N VAL A 97 8.71 4.13 -6.54
CA VAL A 97 9.71 3.18 -7.01
C VAL A 97 10.00 3.47 -8.47
N VAL A 98 11.27 3.54 -8.82
CA VAL A 98 11.70 3.67 -10.21
C VAL A 98 12.25 2.31 -10.66
N LEU A 99 11.81 1.85 -11.83
CA LEU A 99 12.12 0.52 -12.34
C LEU A 99 12.65 0.63 -13.77
N ALA A 100 13.78 -0.06 -14.02
CA ALA A 100 14.22 -0.38 -15.39
C ALA A 100 13.82 -1.82 -15.72
N MET A 101 13.67 -2.12 -17.00
CA MET A 101 13.37 -3.46 -17.52
C MET A 101 14.50 -3.89 -18.43
N ARG A 102 15.67 -4.23 -17.85
CA ARG A 102 16.86 -4.66 -18.60
C ARG A 102 16.64 -6.00 -19.28
N ALA A 103 16.10 -6.97 -18.54
CA ALA A 103 15.71 -8.28 -19.05
C ALA A 103 14.50 -8.78 -18.24
N PRO A 104 13.80 -9.83 -18.68
CA PRO A 104 12.64 -10.36 -17.93
C PRO A 104 12.94 -10.70 -16.46
N GLU A 105 14.13 -11.20 -16.16
CA GLU A 105 14.60 -11.54 -14.81
C GLU A 105 15.48 -10.47 -14.16
N ASP A 106 15.78 -9.37 -14.85
CA ASP A 106 16.61 -8.27 -14.35
C ASP A 106 15.88 -6.94 -14.45
N ALA A 107 15.13 -6.63 -13.43
CA ALA A 107 14.39 -5.38 -13.28
C ALA A 107 14.87 -4.65 -12.02
N PRO A 108 15.94 -3.87 -12.10
CA PRO A 108 16.44 -3.11 -10.96
C PRO A 108 15.41 -2.12 -10.46
N HIS A 109 15.21 -2.13 -9.13
CA HIS A 109 14.25 -1.27 -8.45
C HIS A 109 14.99 -0.28 -7.58
N LEU A 110 14.69 1.00 -7.75
CA LEU A 110 15.15 2.07 -6.87
C LEU A 110 13.98 2.56 -6.02
N PHE A 111 14.03 2.28 -4.73
CA PHE A 111 13.00 2.68 -3.78
C PHE A 111 13.30 4.08 -3.23
N HIS A 112 12.48 5.05 -3.59
CA HIS A 112 12.42 6.36 -2.93
C HIS A 112 11.34 6.30 -1.84
N ARG A 113 11.69 5.68 -0.70
CA ARG A 113 10.78 5.44 0.42
C ARG A 113 11.43 5.78 1.77
N ASN A 114 12.35 6.73 1.78
CA ASN A 114 12.89 7.25 3.03
C ASN A 114 11.95 8.35 3.52
N ASP A 115 11.43 8.19 4.75
CA ASP A 115 10.57 9.17 5.40
C ASP A 115 9.35 9.56 4.55
N CYS A 116 8.70 8.59 3.93
CA CYS A 116 7.54 8.82 3.09
C CYS A 116 6.22 8.72 3.87
N ALA A 117 5.18 9.31 3.32
CA ALA A 117 3.84 9.39 3.92
C ALA A 117 3.29 8.02 4.36
N ASP A 118 3.48 6.95 3.59
CA ASP A 118 3.01 5.60 3.95
C ASP A 118 3.70 5.03 5.20
N MET A 119 4.87 5.55 5.58
CA MET A 119 5.58 5.18 6.81
C MET A 119 5.02 5.90 8.05
N MET A 120 4.17 6.91 7.85
CA MET A 120 3.55 7.72 8.90
C MET A 120 2.20 7.16 9.38
N LEU A 121 1.79 5.98 8.91
CA LEU A 121 0.60 5.31 9.42
C LEU A 121 0.84 4.89 10.87
N GLY A 122 0.06 5.46 11.79
CA GLY A 122 0.10 5.14 13.20
C GLY A 122 -1.13 4.37 13.68
N PRO A 123 -1.13 3.85 14.93
CA PRO A 123 -2.28 3.15 15.50
C PRO A 123 -3.56 4.00 15.57
N ASP A 124 -3.42 5.32 15.72
CA ASP A 124 -4.54 6.27 15.82
C ASP A 124 -5.17 6.55 14.44
N ASP A 125 -4.46 6.26 13.36
CA ASP A 125 -4.99 6.39 12.00
C ASP A 125 -5.90 5.22 11.59
N ILE A 126 -5.97 4.17 12.40
CA ILE A 126 -6.77 2.98 12.10
C ILE A 126 -8.26 3.28 12.28
N ASP A 127 -8.98 3.34 11.18
CA ASP A 127 -10.43 3.42 11.19
C ASP A 127 -11.04 2.11 11.72
N ALA A 128 -11.36 2.14 13.02
CA ALA A 128 -11.85 0.97 13.74
C ALA A 128 -13.20 0.48 13.19
N ASP A 129 -14.05 1.36 12.68
CA ASP A 129 -15.36 0.98 12.15
C ASP A 129 -15.24 0.32 10.78
N LEU A 130 -14.38 0.84 9.91
CA LEU A 130 -14.03 0.19 8.65
C LEU A 130 -13.48 -1.22 8.88
N VAL A 131 -12.51 -1.36 9.80
CA VAL A 131 -11.91 -2.65 10.13
C VAL A 131 -12.95 -3.63 10.68
N ARG A 132 -13.84 -3.19 11.58
CA ARG A 132 -14.92 -4.02 12.14
C ARG A 132 -15.93 -4.48 11.08
N ARG A 133 -16.18 -3.68 10.05
CA ARG A 133 -17.07 -4.00 8.93
C ARG A 133 -16.43 -4.95 7.92
N SER A 134 -15.15 -5.19 8.01
CA SER A 134 -14.39 -6.02 7.06
C SER A 134 -14.48 -7.51 7.40
N ARG A 135 -14.66 -8.37 6.40
CA ARG A 135 -14.61 -9.84 6.54
C ARG A 135 -13.18 -10.33 6.70
N VAL A 136 -12.29 -9.75 5.88
CA VAL A 136 -10.86 -10.04 5.84
C VAL A 136 -10.06 -8.75 5.96
N LEU A 137 -9.01 -8.77 6.76
CA LEU A 137 -7.97 -7.76 6.83
C LEU A 137 -6.70 -8.33 6.22
N LEU A 138 -6.16 -7.69 5.19
CA LEU A 138 -4.84 -8.01 4.63
C LEU A 138 -3.80 -7.06 5.19
N LEU A 139 -2.70 -7.61 5.67
CA LEU A 139 -1.47 -6.91 6.02
C LEU A 139 -0.36 -7.35 5.08
N THR A 140 0.61 -6.47 4.82
CA THR A 140 1.77 -6.78 3.97
C THR A 140 3.08 -6.54 4.71
N GLY A 141 4.03 -7.46 4.56
CA GLY A 141 5.31 -7.42 5.28
C GLY A 141 6.16 -6.18 4.97
N THR A 142 6.10 -5.67 3.74
CA THR A 142 6.78 -4.40 3.39
C THR A 142 6.31 -3.22 4.24
N HIS A 143 5.07 -3.26 4.74
CA HIS A 143 4.52 -2.20 5.58
C HIS A 143 4.95 -2.32 7.05
N LEU A 144 5.39 -3.48 7.50
CA LEU A 144 5.79 -3.73 8.89
C LEU A 144 7.22 -3.22 9.22
N SER A 145 7.85 -2.48 8.33
CA SER A 145 9.28 -2.11 8.40
C SER A 145 9.61 -0.99 9.40
N THR A 146 8.61 -0.30 9.96
CA THR A 146 8.82 0.73 11.00
C THR A 146 8.02 0.41 12.26
N ALA A 147 8.43 0.95 13.40
CA ALA A 147 7.72 0.76 14.67
C ALA A 147 6.27 1.29 14.60
N SER A 148 6.04 2.43 13.94
CA SER A 148 4.72 3.03 13.80
C SER A 148 3.79 2.16 12.96
N THR A 149 4.22 1.78 11.76
CA THR A 149 3.41 0.97 10.84
C THR A 149 3.20 -0.45 11.36
N PHE A 150 4.17 -1.01 12.10
CA PHE A 150 3.99 -2.27 12.80
C PHE A 150 2.90 -2.17 13.87
N ALA A 151 2.95 -1.14 14.73
CA ALA A 151 1.95 -0.93 15.77
C ALA A 151 0.55 -0.68 15.18
N ALA A 152 0.45 0.10 14.09
CA ALA A 152 -0.80 0.30 13.35
C ALA A 152 -1.37 -1.02 12.81
N SER A 153 -0.52 -1.83 12.19
CA SER A 153 -0.91 -3.14 11.65
C SER A 153 -1.38 -4.10 12.73
N LEU A 154 -0.69 -4.14 13.87
CA LEU A 154 -1.09 -4.94 15.04
C LEU A 154 -2.45 -4.47 15.57
N ARG A 155 -2.64 -3.17 15.72
CA ARG A 155 -3.92 -2.59 16.16
C ARG A 155 -5.07 -2.96 15.22
N ALA A 156 -4.85 -2.88 13.90
CA ALA A 156 -5.84 -3.28 12.90
C ALA A 156 -6.18 -4.78 13.00
N ALA A 157 -5.16 -5.64 13.18
CA ALA A 157 -5.34 -7.08 13.35
C ALA A 157 -6.17 -7.42 14.59
N GLU A 158 -5.88 -6.81 15.73
CA GLU A 158 -6.63 -7.01 16.98
C GLU A 158 -8.10 -6.60 16.82
N LEU A 159 -8.37 -5.45 16.19
CA LEU A 159 -9.73 -4.98 15.91
C LEU A 159 -10.48 -5.93 14.98
N ALA A 160 -9.83 -6.42 13.93
CA ALA A 160 -10.44 -7.36 13.00
C ALA A 160 -10.80 -8.68 13.68
N GLN A 161 -9.87 -9.26 14.47
CA GLN A 161 -10.09 -10.49 15.20
C GLN A 161 -11.19 -10.35 16.27
N ALA A 162 -11.15 -9.27 17.05
CA ALA A 162 -12.18 -8.98 18.05
C ALA A 162 -13.59 -8.84 17.44
N ALA A 163 -13.67 -8.41 16.18
CA ALA A 163 -14.91 -8.31 15.42
C ALA A 163 -15.27 -9.60 14.65
N GLY A 164 -14.56 -10.72 14.86
CA GLY A 164 -14.75 -11.98 14.15
C GLY A 164 -14.35 -11.95 12.67
N GLY A 165 -13.49 -11.02 12.26
CA GLY A 165 -12.84 -10.99 10.95
C GLY A 165 -11.63 -11.92 10.89
N ARG A 166 -11.18 -12.22 9.67
CA ARG A 166 -9.94 -12.96 9.43
C ARG A 166 -8.79 -11.99 9.12
N VAL A 167 -7.59 -12.31 9.61
CA VAL A 167 -6.36 -11.58 9.29
C VAL A 167 -5.52 -12.45 8.37
N VAL A 168 -5.07 -11.88 7.27
CA VAL A 168 -4.15 -12.50 6.30
C VAL A 168 -2.90 -11.65 6.24
N LEU A 169 -1.74 -12.28 6.30
CA LEU A 169 -0.44 -11.64 6.13
C LEU A 169 0.21 -12.15 4.84
N ASP A 170 0.43 -11.23 3.90
CA ASP A 170 1.39 -11.44 2.81
C ASP A 170 2.78 -11.08 3.34
N VAL A 171 3.66 -12.06 3.40
CA VAL A 171 5.01 -11.87 3.97
C VAL A 171 5.81 -10.82 3.20
N ASP A 172 5.69 -10.77 1.89
CA ASP A 172 6.30 -9.77 0.96
C ASP A 172 7.60 -9.13 1.52
N TYR A 173 8.54 -9.98 1.92
CA TYR A 173 9.80 -9.51 2.50
C TYR A 173 10.71 -8.92 1.43
N ARG A 174 11.08 -7.66 1.63
CA ARG A 174 11.98 -6.91 0.75
C ARG A 174 13.19 -6.43 1.56
N PRO A 175 14.36 -7.08 1.44
CA PRO A 175 15.55 -6.75 2.26
C PRO A 175 15.90 -5.26 2.27
N ARG A 176 15.81 -4.57 1.13
CA ARG A 176 16.07 -3.13 1.00
C ARG A 176 15.08 -2.27 1.79
N VAL A 177 13.81 -2.67 1.85
CA VAL A 177 12.76 -1.95 2.61
C VAL A 177 12.97 -2.12 4.11
N TRP A 178 13.52 -3.24 4.53
CA TRP A 178 13.82 -3.55 5.92
C TRP A 178 15.21 -3.08 6.38
N GLY A 179 15.96 -2.40 5.52
CA GLY A 179 17.32 -1.95 5.83
C GLY A 179 18.34 -3.09 5.99
N ALA A 180 18.02 -4.29 5.53
CA ALA A 180 18.89 -5.46 5.64
C ALA A 180 20.00 -5.46 4.59
N VAL A 181 19.90 -4.62 3.56
CA VAL A 181 20.90 -4.47 2.48
C VAL A 181 21.08 -2.99 2.17
N SER A 182 22.33 -2.53 2.12
CA SER A 182 22.66 -1.17 1.66
C SER A 182 22.27 -0.98 0.19
N VAL A 183 21.97 0.26 -0.18
CA VAL A 183 21.68 0.67 -1.56
C VAL A 183 22.92 0.54 -2.41
#